data_f5037516c310ec4ce3402e28e55d1993
#
_entry.id   f5037516c310ec4ce3402e28e55d1993
#
_cell.length_a   1.000
_cell.length_b   1.000
_cell.length_c   1.000
_cell.angle_alpha   90.00
_cell.angle_beta   90.00
_cell.angle_gamma   90.00
#
_symmetry.space_group_name_H-M   'P 1'
#
loop_
_entity.id
_entity.type
_entity.pdbx_description
1 polymer ?
#
loop_
_entity_poly.entity_id
_entity_poly.type
_entity_poly.pdbx_seq_one_letter_code
_entity_poly.pdbx_strand_id
1 'polypeptide(L)'
;SQDSTSQKKKVDVDPSWPAGKRSNFRIINRLKDGIQNDVVSAIAEKLSDQDLLIDNDGILSINASKEITHQGAIQTLNEDLLPAMKIVGDKFGAGELILPFVLKSAECMKAAVKELEKYLLKEEGTSKGILVLGTVYGDVHDIGKNLVKTIFENNGYTVHDLGKQVPLQKFVEK
;
A
#
# COMPACT_ATOMS: atom_id res chain seq x y z
N SER A 1 20.99 -33.24 -24.10
CA SER A 1 19.74 -33.03 -23.42
C SER A 1 20.02 -32.78 -21.94
N GLN A 2 20.14 -31.52 -21.54
CA GLN A 2 20.15 -31.15 -20.13
C GLN A 2 19.00 -30.15 -19.97
N ASP A 3 17.90 -30.65 -19.41
CA ASP A 3 16.79 -29.85 -18.91
C ASP A 3 17.26 -29.07 -17.68
N SER A 4 17.66 -27.83 -17.89
CA SER A 4 17.83 -26.86 -16.79
C SER A 4 16.49 -26.18 -16.51
N THR A 5 15.59 -26.88 -15.86
CA THR A 5 14.47 -26.30 -15.15
C THR A 5 15.02 -25.47 -13.98
N SER A 6 15.30 -24.20 -14.24
CA SER A 6 15.54 -23.24 -13.16
C SER A 6 14.25 -23.11 -12.36
N GLN A 7 14.15 -23.86 -11.27
CA GLN A 7 13.11 -23.66 -10.25
C GLN A 7 13.25 -22.21 -9.77
N LYS A 8 12.32 -21.35 -10.19
CA LYS A 8 12.13 -20.04 -9.57
C LYS A 8 11.89 -20.30 -8.08
N LYS A 9 12.88 -19.99 -7.24
CA LYS A 9 12.75 -20.07 -5.79
C LYS A 9 11.49 -19.28 -5.42
N LYS A 10 10.46 -19.96 -4.91
CA LYS A 10 9.25 -19.33 -4.43
C LYS A 10 9.67 -18.40 -3.29
N VAL A 11 9.42 -17.10 -3.45
CA VAL A 11 9.74 -16.12 -2.43
C VAL A 11 8.61 -16.22 -1.41
N ASP A 12 8.87 -16.85 -0.28
CA ASP A 12 7.90 -17.01 0.80
C ASP A 12 8.24 -16.09 1.98
N VAL A 13 7.21 -15.68 2.69
CA VAL A 13 7.34 -14.89 3.92
C VAL A 13 7.67 -15.83 5.07
N ASP A 14 8.74 -15.55 5.79
CA ASP A 14 9.08 -16.29 7.00
C ASP A 14 8.09 -15.92 8.13
N PRO A 15 7.29 -16.87 8.62
CA PRO A 15 6.29 -16.59 9.65
C PRO A 15 6.90 -16.21 11.01
N SER A 16 8.19 -16.50 11.24
CA SER A 16 8.89 -16.14 12.46
C SER A 16 9.30 -14.66 12.54
N TRP A 17 9.24 -13.95 11.42
CA TRP A 17 9.56 -12.52 11.41
C TRP A 17 8.49 -11.69 12.12
N PRO A 18 8.87 -10.56 12.74
CA PRO A 18 7.91 -9.56 13.20
C PRO A 18 6.94 -9.17 12.07
N ALA A 19 5.68 -8.91 12.42
CA ALA A 19 4.64 -8.69 11.44
C ALA A 19 4.90 -7.45 10.57
N GLY A 20 5.47 -6.39 11.14
CA GLY A 20 5.90 -5.22 10.37
C GLY A 20 6.92 -5.58 9.29
N LYS A 21 7.90 -6.44 9.62
CA LYS A 21 8.88 -6.95 8.64
C LYS A 21 8.20 -7.81 7.56
N ARG A 22 7.22 -8.64 7.94
CA ARG A 22 6.46 -9.44 6.97
C ARG A 22 5.68 -8.55 6.01
N SER A 23 4.99 -7.53 6.52
CA SER A 23 4.25 -6.55 5.71
C SER A 23 5.16 -5.81 4.73
N ASN A 24 6.31 -5.32 5.21
CA ASN A 24 7.34 -4.67 4.40
C ASN A 24 7.83 -5.59 3.27
N PHE A 25 8.20 -6.82 3.60
CA PHE A 25 8.66 -7.82 2.65
C PHE A 25 7.62 -8.16 1.58
N ARG A 26 6.33 -8.27 1.97
CA ARG A 26 5.23 -8.53 1.02
C ARG A 26 5.11 -7.41 -0.01
N ILE A 27 5.18 -6.16 0.41
CA ILE A 27 5.10 -5.01 -0.50
C ILE A 27 6.26 -5.03 -1.50
N ILE A 28 7.48 -5.19 -1.01
CA ILE A 28 8.69 -5.23 -1.85
C ILE A 28 8.63 -6.39 -2.86
N ASN A 29 8.13 -7.56 -2.44
CA ASN A 29 8.08 -8.77 -3.26
C ASN A 29 6.72 -9.01 -3.94
N ARG A 30 5.77 -8.09 -3.84
CA ARG A 30 4.45 -8.11 -4.52
C ARG A 30 3.57 -9.29 -4.10
N LEU A 31 3.66 -9.69 -2.83
CA LEU A 31 2.92 -10.79 -2.23
C LEU A 31 1.66 -10.26 -1.54
N LYS A 32 0.59 -10.09 -2.28
CA LYS A 32 -0.64 -9.48 -1.77
C LYS A 32 -1.37 -10.37 -0.75
N ASP A 33 -1.34 -11.68 -0.95
CA ASP A 33 -2.02 -12.63 -0.08
C ASP A 33 -1.44 -12.59 1.34
N GLY A 34 -2.30 -12.44 2.34
CA GLY A 34 -1.91 -12.37 3.75
C GLY A 34 -1.43 -11.00 4.24
N ILE A 35 -1.36 -9.97 3.37
CA ILE A 35 -0.90 -8.63 3.78
C ILE A 35 -1.82 -8.02 4.84
N GLN A 36 -3.14 -8.25 4.76
CA GLN A 36 -4.09 -7.71 5.74
C GLN A 36 -3.79 -8.24 7.15
N ASN A 37 -3.64 -9.55 7.29
CA ASN A 37 -3.34 -10.17 8.59
C ASN A 37 -1.99 -9.71 9.14
N ASP A 38 -0.97 -9.57 8.27
CA ASP A 38 0.34 -9.06 8.71
C ASP A 38 0.25 -7.60 9.15
N VAL A 39 -0.56 -6.75 8.50
CA VAL A 39 -0.80 -5.36 8.93
C VAL A 39 -1.49 -5.32 10.30
N VAL A 40 -2.55 -6.10 10.51
CA VAL A 40 -3.24 -6.18 11.80
C VAL A 40 -2.30 -6.63 12.91
N SER A 41 -1.52 -7.69 12.64
CA SER A 41 -0.51 -8.17 13.60
C SER A 41 0.56 -7.12 13.87
N ALA A 42 1.01 -6.37 12.86
CA ALA A 42 1.99 -5.31 13.03
C ALA A 42 1.46 -4.16 13.90
N ILE A 43 0.19 -3.80 13.74
CA ILE A 43 -0.46 -2.82 14.60
C ILE A 43 -0.49 -3.35 16.04
N ALA A 44 -0.91 -4.60 16.25
CA ALA A 44 -1.00 -5.21 17.59
C ALA A 44 0.38 -5.34 18.25
N GLU A 45 1.44 -5.69 17.52
CA GLU A 45 2.80 -5.77 18.05
C GLU A 45 3.34 -4.41 18.57
N LYS A 46 2.77 -3.29 18.09
CA LYS A 46 3.13 -1.94 18.55
C LYS A 46 2.32 -1.47 19.75
N LEU A 47 1.31 -2.23 20.15
CA LEU A 47 0.44 -1.94 21.26
C LEU A 47 0.76 -2.90 22.41
N SER A 48 0.75 -2.37 23.65
CA SER A 48 0.90 -3.20 24.85
C SER A 48 -0.45 -3.87 25.19
N ASP A 49 -0.44 -5.17 25.48
CA ASP A 49 -1.57 -5.94 26.02
C ASP A 49 -2.90 -5.85 25.24
N GLN A 50 -2.83 -6.08 23.92
CA GLN A 50 -4.02 -6.11 23.09
C GLN A 50 -4.36 -7.53 22.63
N ASP A 51 -5.65 -7.86 22.69
CA ASP A 51 -6.15 -9.15 22.21
C ASP A 51 -6.36 -9.11 20.69
N LEU A 52 -5.72 -10.03 20.01
CA LEU A 52 -6.03 -10.34 18.62
C LEU A 52 -7.23 -11.28 18.56
N LEU A 53 -8.26 -10.88 17.83
CA LEU A 53 -9.40 -11.71 17.51
C LEU A 53 -9.22 -12.33 16.13
N ILE A 54 -9.64 -13.58 15.99
CA ILE A 54 -9.64 -14.30 14.71
C ILE A 54 -11.09 -14.70 14.43
N ASP A 55 -11.63 -14.31 13.28
CA ASP A 55 -12.95 -14.74 12.85
C ASP A 55 -12.93 -16.15 12.22
N ASN A 56 -14.11 -16.65 11.82
CA ASN A 56 -14.26 -17.97 11.23
C ASN A 56 -13.55 -18.13 9.87
N ASP A 57 -13.23 -17.02 9.21
CA ASP A 57 -12.51 -16.97 7.93
C ASP A 57 -11.00 -16.76 8.12
N GLY A 58 -10.52 -16.75 9.37
CA GLY A 58 -9.12 -16.53 9.71
C GLY A 58 -8.65 -15.08 9.56
N ILE A 59 -9.58 -14.12 9.55
CA ILE A 59 -9.28 -12.70 9.47
C ILE A 59 -9.01 -12.16 10.87
N LEU A 60 -7.86 -11.49 11.02
CA LEU A 60 -7.46 -10.88 12.28
C LEU A 60 -8.14 -9.52 12.49
N SER A 61 -8.45 -9.23 13.75
CA SER A 61 -8.86 -7.89 14.21
C SER A 61 -8.29 -7.60 15.60
N ILE A 62 -8.29 -6.33 16.01
CA ILE A 62 -7.74 -5.89 17.29
C ILE A 62 -8.91 -5.47 18.21
N ASN A 63 -8.97 -6.06 19.39
CA ASN A 63 -9.95 -5.68 20.42
C ASN A 63 -9.37 -4.56 21.30
N ALA A 64 -9.44 -3.32 20.81
CA ALA A 64 -8.98 -2.14 21.55
C ALA A 64 -9.76 -0.89 21.14
N SER A 65 -9.61 0.20 21.91
CA SER A 65 -10.22 1.47 21.56
C SER A 65 -9.59 2.04 20.28
N LYS A 66 -10.35 2.89 19.55
CA LYS A 66 -9.87 3.49 18.30
C LYS A 66 -8.69 4.43 18.52
N GLU A 67 -8.62 5.09 19.68
CA GLU A 67 -7.52 5.99 20.02
C GLU A 67 -6.19 5.22 20.13
N ILE A 68 -6.24 4.07 20.77
CA ILE A 68 -5.07 3.20 20.97
C ILE A 68 -4.65 2.59 19.62
N THR A 69 -5.60 2.01 18.88
CA THR A 69 -5.31 1.38 17.58
C THR A 69 -4.82 2.37 16.54
N HIS A 70 -5.30 3.63 16.60
CA HIS A 70 -4.84 4.72 15.72
C HIS A 70 -3.33 4.95 15.82
N GLN A 71 -2.79 5.02 17.05
CA GLN A 71 -1.35 5.23 17.24
C GLN A 71 -0.54 4.07 16.65
N GLY A 72 -0.93 2.83 16.91
CA GLY A 72 -0.28 1.65 16.34
C GLY A 72 -0.37 1.60 14.81
N ALA A 73 -1.53 2.01 14.25
CA ALA A 73 -1.70 2.10 12.80
C ALA A 73 -0.80 3.15 12.16
N ILE A 74 -0.70 4.36 12.73
CA ILE A 74 0.23 5.40 12.27
C ILE A 74 1.68 4.92 12.34
N GLN A 75 2.06 4.25 13.41
CA GLN A 75 3.40 3.70 13.59
C GLN A 75 3.70 2.63 12.54
N THR A 76 2.78 1.69 12.31
CA THR A 76 2.90 0.65 11.26
C THR A 76 3.04 1.28 9.88
N LEU A 77 2.24 2.31 9.57
CA LEU A 77 2.35 3.02 8.30
C LEU A 77 3.76 3.59 8.10
N ASN A 78 4.26 4.32 9.10
CA ASN A 78 5.52 5.06 9.00
C ASN A 78 6.76 4.17 9.07
N GLU A 79 6.75 3.14 9.90
CA GLU A 79 7.92 2.31 10.16
C GLU A 79 8.02 1.09 9.24
N ASP A 80 6.89 0.56 8.78
CA ASP A 80 6.86 -0.70 8.04
C ASP A 80 6.44 -0.51 6.58
N LEU A 81 5.32 0.20 6.31
CA LEU A 81 4.72 0.25 4.98
C LEU A 81 5.39 1.30 4.07
N LEU A 82 5.55 2.53 4.53
CA LEU A 82 6.18 3.59 3.73
C LEU A 82 7.64 3.28 3.37
N PRO A 83 8.48 2.73 4.28
CA PRO A 83 9.83 2.32 3.91
C PRO A 83 9.87 1.24 2.82
N ALA A 84 8.89 0.33 2.77
CA ALA A 84 8.79 -0.65 1.70
C ALA A 84 8.60 0.00 0.34
N MET A 85 7.69 0.97 0.23
CA MET A 85 7.46 1.69 -1.03
C MET A 85 8.65 2.58 -1.41
N LYS A 86 9.38 3.13 -0.44
CA LYS A 86 10.64 3.83 -0.71
C LYS A 86 11.65 2.90 -1.38
N ILE A 87 11.86 1.69 -0.83
CA ILE A 87 12.77 0.69 -1.43
C ILE A 87 12.33 0.34 -2.86
N VAL A 88 11.03 0.16 -3.10
CA VAL A 88 10.50 -0.10 -4.45
C VAL A 88 10.80 1.07 -5.39
N GLY A 89 10.62 2.31 -4.93
CA GLY A 89 10.93 3.52 -5.69
C GLY A 89 12.41 3.65 -6.01
N ASP A 90 13.28 3.43 -5.02
CA ASP A 90 14.74 3.48 -5.18
C ASP A 90 15.22 2.44 -6.22
N LYS A 91 14.69 1.20 -6.15
CA LYS A 91 14.99 0.14 -7.12
C LYS A 91 14.50 0.46 -8.53
N PHE A 92 13.34 1.09 -8.65
CA PHE A 92 12.82 1.54 -9.93
C PHE A 92 13.71 2.67 -10.52
N GLY A 93 14.09 3.65 -9.69
CA GLY A 93 14.99 4.73 -10.09
C GLY A 93 16.38 4.24 -10.51
N ALA A 94 16.87 3.16 -9.88
CA ALA A 94 18.13 2.50 -10.23
C ALA A 94 18.02 1.59 -11.45
N GLY A 95 16.85 1.41 -12.05
CA GLY A 95 16.63 0.50 -13.18
C GLY A 95 16.60 -0.99 -12.81
N GLU A 96 16.58 -1.32 -11.52
CA GLU A 96 16.50 -2.69 -11.02
C GLU A 96 15.09 -3.29 -11.09
N LEU A 97 14.08 -2.43 -11.11
CA LEU A 97 12.67 -2.78 -11.26
C LEU A 97 12.06 -2.10 -12.48
N ILE A 98 11.19 -2.83 -13.18
CA ILE A 98 10.37 -2.27 -14.26
C ILE A 98 8.99 -1.85 -13.73
N LEU A 99 8.35 -0.91 -14.41
CA LEU A 99 7.07 -0.32 -14.02
C LEU A 99 5.96 -1.33 -13.65
N PRO A 100 5.74 -2.44 -14.38
CA PRO A 100 4.74 -3.44 -13.99
C PRO A 100 4.95 -4.03 -12.59
N PHE A 101 6.19 -4.16 -12.13
CA PHE A 101 6.47 -4.64 -10.76
C PHE A 101 6.21 -3.56 -9.71
N VAL A 102 6.49 -2.30 -10.02
CA VAL A 102 6.12 -1.16 -9.16
C VAL A 102 4.61 -1.09 -8.96
N LEU A 103 3.83 -1.25 -10.04
CA LEU A 103 2.36 -1.28 -9.98
C LEU A 103 1.84 -2.40 -9.08
N LYS A 104 2.41 -3.61 -9.18
CA LYS A 104 2.04 -4.73 -8.30
C LYS A 104 2.39 -4.47 -6.84
N SER A 105 3.53 -3.81 -6.55
CA SER A 105 3.87 -3.38 -5.19
C SER A 105 2.88 -2.33 -4.68
N ALA A 106 2.49 -1.38 -5.53
CA ALA A 106 1.48 -0.37 -5.19
C ALA A 106 0.09 -1.00 -4.92
N GLU A 107 -0.31 -2.04 -5.65
CA GLU A 107 -1.54 -2.80 -5.35
C GLU A 107 -1.47 -3.52 -4.00
N CYS A 108 -0.31 -4.08 -3.65
CA CYS A 108 -0.07 -4.68 -2.34
C CYS A 108 -0.15 -3.62 -1.24
N MET A 109 0.50 -2.48 -1.42
CA MET A 109 0.44 -1.33 -0.51
C MET A 109 -1.00 -0.82 -0.33
N LYS A 110 -1.76 -0.71 -1.42
CA LYS A 110 -3.17 -0.30 -1.36
C LYS A 110 -4.01 -1.26 -0.52
N ALA A 111 -3.79 -2.57 -0.62
CA ALA A 111 -4.45 -3.56 0.22
C ALA A 111 -4.06 -3.42 1.70
N ALA A 112 -2.79 -3.15 1.99
CA ALA A 112 -2.29 -2.89 3.33
C ALA A 112 -2.93 -1.64 3.94
N VAL A 113 -2.94 -0.53 3.21
CA VAL A 113 -3.52 0.75 3.66
C VAL A 113 -5.02 0.63 3.88
N LYS A 114 -5.74 -0.06 2.99
CA LYS A 114 -7.18 -0.31 3.15
C LYS A 114 -7.50 -1.06 4.46
N GLU A 115 -6.65 -1.99 4.86
CA GLU A 115 -6.80 -2.68 6.16
C GLU A 115 -6.50 -1.74 7.32
N LEU A 116 -5.39 -1.01 7.23
CA LEU A 116 -4.94 -0.05 8.23
C LEU A 116 -5.96 1.06 8.50
N GLU A 117 -6.66 1.55 7.46
CA GLU A 117 -7.71 2.58 7.56
C GLU A 117 -8.83 2.23 8.54
N LYS A 118 -9.10 0.95 8.79
CA LYS A 118 -10.11 0.51 9.77
C LYS A 118 -9.74 0.89 11.20
N TYR A 119 -8.45 1.07 11.47
CA TYR A 119 -7.86 1.37 12.77
C TYR A 119 -7.48 2.84 12.94
N LEU A 120 -7.63 3.64 11.88
CA LEU A 120 -7.42 5.09 11.96
C LEU A 120 -8.67 5.79 12.49
N LEU A 121 -8.47 6.80 13.34
CA LEU A 121 -9.50 7.78 13.62
C LEU A 121 -9.80 8.51 12.31
N LYS A 122 -11.05 8.45 11.88
CA LYS A 122 -11.51 9.33 10.82
C LYS A 122 -11.67 10.73 11.42
N GLU A 123 -10.71 11.58 11.19
CA GLU A 123 -10.99 13.01 11.26
C GLU A 123 -11.92 13.31 10.08
N GLU A 124 -13.19 13.55 10.38
CA GLU A 124 -14.13 14.02 9.35
C GLU A 124 -13.59 15.31 8.77
N GLY A 125 -13.14 15.26 7.53
CA GLY A 125 -12.86 16.45 6.73
C GLY A 125 -11.41 16.80 6.45
N THR A 126 -10.41 16.08 6.87
CA THR A 126 -9.01 16.44 6.52
C THR A 126 -8.43 15.60 5.40
N SER A 127 -8.88 15.86 4.18
CA SER A 127 -8.02 15.64 3.02
C SER A 127 -6.80 16.56 3.16
N LYS A 128 -5.59 16.02 2.98
CA LYS A 128 -4.35 16.82 2.93
C LYS A 128 -4.38 17.87 1.82
N GLY A 129 -5.33 17.75 0.93
CA GLY A 129 -5.58 18.63 -0.20
C GLY A 129 -6.26 17.88 -1.34
N ILE A 130 -6.65 18.63 -2.36
CA ILE A 130 -7.26 18.12 -3.57
C ILE A 130 -6.21 18.13 -4.68
N LEU A 131 -6.11 17.02 -5.39
CA LEU A 131 -5.24 16.87 -6.56
C LEU A 131 -6.10 16.54 -7.78
N VAL A 132 -5.91 17.28 -8.86
CA VAL A 132 -6.56 17.01 -10.14
C VAL A 132 -5.55 16.36 -11.08
N LEU A 133 -5.85 15.16 -11.55
CA LEU A 133 -4.99 14.39 -12.44
C LEU A 133 -5.67 14.10 -13.78
N GLY A 134 -4.90 14.11 -14.83
CA GLY A 134 -5.32 13.67 -16.15
C GLY A 134 -4.12 13.56 -17.07
N THR A 135 -4.21 12.78 -18.14
CA THR A 135 -3.24 12.90 -19.24
C THR A 135 -3.70 14.00 -20.18
N VAL A 136 -2.76 14.82 -20.64
CA VAL A 136 -3.06 15.96 -21.53
C VAL A 136 -3.61 15.50 -22.87
N TYR A 137 -4.28 16.38 -23.58
CA TYR A 137 -4.78 16.11 -24.93
C TYR A 137 -3.65 15.62 -25.86
N GLY A 138 -3.91 14.52 -26.56
CA GLY A 138 -2.93 13.85 -27.41
C GLY A 138 -2.13 12.75 -26.74
N ASP A 139 -2.18 12.62 -25.39
CA ASP A 139 -1.52 11.55 -24.64
C ASP A 139 -2.55 10.50 -24.16
N VAL A 140 -2.32 9.24 -24.57
CA VAL A 140 -3.15 8.09 -24.20
C VAL A 140 -2.54 7.24 -23.07
N HIS A 141 -1.32 7.58 -22.62
CA HIS A 141 -0.61 6.82 -21.60
C HIS A 141 -1.14 7.14 -20.20
N ASP A 142 -1.81 6.20 -19.59
CA ASP A 142 -2.42 6.39 -18.26
C ASP A 142 -1.77 5.58 -17.12
N ILE A 143 -0.81 4.70 -17.46
CA ILE A 143 -0.16 3.85 -16.44
C ILE A 143 0.56 4.73 -15.40
N GLY A 144 1.35 5.71 -15.85
CA GLY A 144 2.02 6.65 -14.97
C GLY A 144 1.06 7.50 -14.15
N LYS A 145 -0.02 8.00 -14.78
CA LYS A 145 -1.08 8.75 -14.11
C LYS A 145 -1.73 7.93 -13.00
N ASN A 146 -2.09 6.67 -13.29
CA ASN A 146 -2.73 5.79 -12.32
C ASN A 146 -1.80 5.44 -11.15
N LEU A 147 -0.49 5.34 -11.39
CA LEU A 147 0.49 5.17 -10.32
C LEU A 147 0.54 6.41 -9.41
N VAL A 148 0.61 7.61 -9.98
CA VAL A 148 0.59 8.88 -9.24
C VAL A 148 -0.70 9.00 -8.44
N LYS A 149 -1.86 8.72 -9.05
CA LYS A 149 -3.15 8.68 -8.36
C LYS A 149 -3.10 7.78 -7.12
N THR A 150 -2.67 6.53 -7.29
CA THR A 150 -2.61 5.56 -6.19
C THR A 150 -1.69 6.05 -5.06
N ILE A 151 -0.55 6.64 -5.39
CA ILE A 151 0.39 7.17 -4.38
C ILE A 151 -0.26 8.33 -3.60
N PHE A 152 -0.90 9.28 -4.28
CA PHE A 152 -1.51 10.43 -3.59
C PHE A 152 -2.73 10.03 -2.77
N GLU A 153 -3.61 9.14 -3.28
CA GLU A 153 -4.73 8.61 -2.52
C GLU A 153 -4.26 7.89 -1.25
N ASN A 154 -3.19 7.09 -1.35
CA ASN A 154 -2.60 6.40 -0.20
C ASN A 154 -1.94 7.35 0.82
N ASN A 155 -1.58 8.56 0.39
CA ASN A 155 -1.04 9.61 1.26
C ASN A 155 -2.10 10.57 1.82
N GLY A 156 -3.39 10.27 1.62
CA GLY A 156 -4.49 11.03 2.21
C GLY A 156 -4.93 12.26 1.41
N TYR A 157 -4.60 12.33 0.11
CA TYR A 157 -5.14 13.36 -0.79
C TYR A 157 -6.44 12.88 -1.44
N THR A 158 -7.34 13.82 -1.68
CA THR A 158 -8.50 13.58 -2.55
C THR A 158 -8.06 13.75 -4.00
N VAL A 159 -8.17 12.71 -4.83
CA VAL A 159 -7.73 12.77 -6.22
C VAL A 159 -8.91 12.76 -7.17
N HIS A 160 -9.07 13.84 -7.94
CA HIS A 160 -9.98 13.91 -9.06
C HIS A 160 -9.29 13.45 -10.35
N ASP A 161 -9.59 12.25 -10.78
CA ASP A 161 -9.04 11.68 -12.01
C ASP A 161 -9.92 12.05 -13.20
N LEU A 162 -9.42 12.91 -14.07
CA LEU A 162 -10.12 13.36 -15.27
C LEU A 162 -9.99 12.38 -16.45
N GLY A 163 -9.16 11.34 -16.30
CA GLY A 163 -8.96 10.34 -17.36
C GLY A 163 -7.85 10.71 -18.33
N LYS A 164 -8.05 10.33 -19.61
CA LYS A 164 -7.07 10.50 -20.69
C LYS A 164 -7.48 11.59 -21.66
N GLN A 165 -6.48 12.13 -22.39
CA GLN A 165 -6.67 13.13 -23.46
C GLN A 165 -7.51 14.34 -23.00
N VAL A 166 -7.22 14.84 -21.82
CA VAL A 166 -8.01 15.89 -21.19
C VAL A 166 -7.56 17.28 -21.70
N PRO A 167 -8.49 18.09 -22.25
CA PRO A 167 -8.19 19.46 -22.59
C PRO A 167 -7.78 20.28 -21.36
N LEU A 168 -6.83 21.20 -21.51
CA LEU A 168 -6.30 22.00 -20.40
C LEU A 168 -7.39 22.73 -19.60
N GLN A 169 -8.44 23.22 -20.26
CA GLN A 169 -9.57 23.89 -19.60
C GLN A 169 -10.26 23.02 -18.55
N LYS A 170 -10.31 21.68 -18.76
CA LYS A 170 -10.95 20.76 -17.80
C LYS A 170 -10.20 20.66 -16.48
N PHE A 171 -8.90 20.93 -16.47
CA PHE A 171 -8.13 20.99 -15.21
C PHE A 171 -8.43 22.24 -14.40
N VAL A 172 -8.75 23.35 -15.09
CA VAL A 172 -9.05 24.65 -14.45
C VAL A 172 -10.48 24.71 -13.91
N GLU A 173 -11.40 23.96 -14.53
CA GLU A 173 -12.82 23.90 -14.13
C GLU A 173 -13.05 23.05 -12.87
N LYS A 174 -12.05 22.29 -12.41
CA LYS A 174 -12.12 21.35 -11.26
C LYS A 174 -11.40 21.88 -10.05
#